data_6556b683ab4d5c108e2e65771356ea54
#
_entry.id   6556b683ab4d5c108e2e65771356ea54
#
_cell.length_a   1.000
_cell.length_b   1.000
_cell.length_c   1.000
_cell.angle_alpha   90.00
_cell.angle_beta   90.00
_cell.angle_gamma   90.00
#
_symmetry.space_group_name_H-M   'P 1'
#
loop_
_entity.id
_entity.type
_entity.pdbx_description
1 polymer ?
#
loop_
_entity_poly.entity_id
_entity_poly.type
_entity_poly.pdbx_seq_one_letter_code
_entity_poly.pdbx_strand_id
1 'polypeptide(L)'
;MIPFTGLERYKGNQNLIQCVLMSVLSSYANEPLHLHAEGLRGTGKTTIMRSVRDILPSITRIKGCIYNCDPGNPHCPEHRHLSTEEITAIGWEEIPMPFLEISHSAKVGTVAGSIDLARLTDISNPEAQLLPGLIPQAHRGIIFIDEINRLADTSPEITDILLDVMGNKPGHIQIEEAGLPAVEIEVQVSVWAASNPDEEPGPLEEIRRQLSDRFDLVCFMGRPDSVETVARILADNSYACRVRNTARYSKTKIPVDDSYRQQLLKWANQYQAIYMPDFLRKYIARLYIRYNLESIRAIEAIQQAALLQAVMQ
;
A
#
# COMPACT_ATOMS: atom_id res chain seq x y z
N MET A 1 19.48 1.78 0.02
CA MET A 1 18.44 1.25 -0.90
C MET A 1 18.70 1.88 -2.25
N ILE A 2 18.50 1.19 -3.35
CA ILE A 2 18.59 1.78 -4.69
C ILE A 2 17.38 2.68 -4.84
N PRO A 3 17.51 3.95 -5.31
CA PRO A 3 16.37 4.81 -5.56
C PRO A 3 15.51 4.25 -6.71
N PHE A 4 14.20 4.54 -6.70
CA PHE A 4 13.27 4.04 -7.72
C PHE A 4 13.67 4.44 -9.14
N THR A 5 14.21 5.64 -9.31
CA THR A 5 14.71 6.15 -10.61
C THR A 5 15.98 5.44 -11.08
N GLY A 6 16.73 4.82 -10.17
CA GLY A 6 17.95 4.04 -10.46
C GLY A 6 17.70 2.54 -10.63
N LEU A 7 16.44 2.09 -10.66
CA LEU A 7 16.13 0.68 -10.89
C LEU A 7 16.37 0.31 -12.36
N GLU A 8 17.20 -0.71 -12.60
CA GLU A 8 17.33 -1.28 -13.94
C GLU A 8 16.02 -1.95 -14.37
N ARG A 9 15.52 -1.56 -15.54
CA ARG A 9 14.26 -2.07 -16.11
C ARG A 9 14.53 -3.15 -17.13
N TYR A 10 13.90 -4.30 -16.95
CA TYR A 10 13.98 -5.42 -17.88
C TYR A 10 12.62 -6.14 -17.94
N LYS A 11 12.44 -7.01 -18.96
CA LYS A 11 11.16 -7.68 -19.20
C LYS A 11 10.59 -8.39 -17.96
N GLY A 12 11.45 -8.97 -17.11
CA GLY A 12 11.02 -9.72 -15.92
C GLY A 12 10.50 -8.85 -14.77
N ASN A 13 10.81 -7.53 -14.70
CA ASN A 13 10.37 -6.65 -13.63
C ASN A 13 9.48 -5.49 -14.08
N GLN A 14 9.33 -5.28 -15.38
CA GLN A 14 8.59 -4.15 -15.92
C GLN A 14 7.14 -4.13 -15.47
N ASN A 15 6.48 -5.29 -15.44
CA ASN A 15 5.10 -5.42 -14.98
C ASN A 15 4.96 -5.04 -13.50
N LEU A 16 5.89 -5.48 -12.64
CA LEU A 16 5.86 -5.12 -11.22
C LEU A 16 6.02 -3.61 -11.03
N ILE A 17 6.98 -2.99 -11.73
CA ILE A 17 7.19 -1.54 -11.67
C ILE A 17 5.90 -0.79 -12.08
N GLN A 18 5.24 -1.26 -13.11
CA GLN A 18 3.98 -0.67 -13.59
C GLN A 18 2.84 -0.84 -12.58
N CYS A 19 2.64 -2.04 -12.04
CA CYS A 19 1.63 -2.31 -11.00
C CYS A 19 1.86 -1.48 -9.74
N VAL A 20 3.13 -1.32 -9.32
CA VAL A 20 3.52 -0.45 -8.20
C VAL A 20 3.09 1.00 -8.45
N LEU A 21 3.37 1.56 -9.62
CA LEU A 21 2.97 2.94 -9.97
C LEU A 21 1.44 3.09 -10.03
N MET A 22 0.73 2.11 -10.61
CA MET A 22 -0.73 2.11 -10.63
C MET A 22 -1.31 2.12 -9.21
N SER A 23 -0.78 1.26 -8.32
CA SER A 23 -1.26 1.18 -6.94
C SER A 23 -0.93 2.43 -6.13
N VAL A 24 0.22 3.10 -6.34
CA VAL A 24 0.52 4.41 -5.74
C VAL A 24 -0.48 5.46 -6.19
N LEU A 25 -0.76 5.53 -7.50
CA LEU A 25 -1.72 6.48 -8.07
C LEU A 25 -3.13 6.26 -7.53
N SER A 26 -3.58 5.01 -7.49
CA SER A 26 -4.89 4.65 -6.97
C SER A 26 -5.04 4.98 -5.48
N SER A 27 -4.01 4.71 -4.67
CA SER A 27 -3.97 5.10 -3.24
C SER A 27 -4.05 6.61 -3.06
N TYR A 28 -3.31 7.37 -3.87
CA TYR A 28 -3.34 8.84 -3.82
C TYR A 28 -4.70 9.41 -4.23
N ALA A 29 -5.41 8.72 -5.13
CA ALA A 29 -6.78 9.07 -5.54
C ALA A 29 -7.87 8.58 -4.57
N ASN A 30 -7.51 8.01 -3.41
CA ASN A 30 -8.41 7.39 -2.43
C ASN A 30 -9.23 6.18 -2.97
N GLU A 31 -8.70 5.51 -3.98
CA GLU A 31 -9.27 4.29 -4.58
C GLU A 31 -8.23 3.15 -4.53
N PRO A 32 -7.84 2.64 -3.34
CA PRO A 32 -6.71 1.74 -3.20
C PRO A 32 -6.84 0.47 -4.02
N LEU A 33 -5.76 0.09 -4.74
CA LEU A 33 -5.57 -1.20 -5.37
C LEU A 33 -4.55 -2.00 -4.58
N HIS A 34 -4.91 -3.24 -4.23
CA HIS A 34 -4.04 -4.16 -3.51
C HIS A 34 -3.13 -4.91 -4.48
N LEU A 35 -1.85 -5.02 -4.16
CA LEU A 35 -0.82 -5.56 -5.04
C LEU A 35 -0.13 -6.78 -4.44
N HIS A 36 -0.10 -7.89 -5.16
CA HIS A 36 0.66 -9.09 -4.82
C HIS A 36 1.75 -9.36 -5.86
N ALA A 37 3.01 -9.36 -5.42
CA ALA A 37 4.17 -9.67 -6.24
C ALA A 37 4.69 -11.09 -5.91
N GLU A 38 4.54 -12.00 -6.87
CA GLU A 38 5.02 -13.37 -6.75
C GLU A 38 6.32 -13.57 -7.55
N GLY A 39 7.12 -14.53 -7.17
CA GLY A 39 8.31 -14.91 -7.90
C GLY A 39 9.42 -15.46 -7.01
N LEU A 40 10.46 -15.99 -7.62
CA LEU A 40 11.59 -16.65 -6.95
C LEU A 40 12.31 -15.71 -5.97
N ARG A 41 12.96 -16.32 -4.98
CA ARG A 41 13.80 -15.60 -4.04
C ARG A 41 14.94 -14.86 -4.75
N GLY A 42 15.27 -13.67 -4.25
CA GLY A 42 16.40 -12.89 -4.77
C GLY A 42 16.16 -12.21 -6.12
N THR A 43 14.96 -12.25 -6.69
CA THR A 43 14.64 -11.55 -7.95
C THR A 43 14.51 -10.04 -7.80
N GLY A 44 14.45 -9.49 -6.58
CA GLY A 44 14.41 -8.05 -6.32
C GLY A 44 13.02 -7.47 -6.08
N LYS A 45 11.96 -8.30 -5.88
CA LYS A 45 10.59 -7.85 -5.56
C LYS A 45 10.57 -6.81 -4.44
N THR A 46 11.08 -7.19 -3.28
CA THR A 46 11.15 -6.35 -2.08
C THR A 46 11.94 -5.06 -2.31
N THR A 47 13.01 -5.12 -3.12
CA THR A 47 13.81 -3.96 -3.48
C THR A 47 12.99 -2.95 -4.29
N ILE A 48 12.25 -3.41 -5.30
CA ILE A 48 11.40 -2.56 -6.13
C ILE A 48 10.29 -1.95 -5.27
N MET A 49 9.58 -2.76 -4.49
CA MET A 49 8.45 -2.28 -3.68
C MET A 49 8.89 -1.25 -2.62
N ARG A 50 10.05 -1.47 -1.98
CA ARG A 50 10.58 -0.52 -0.98
C ARG A 50 11.17 0.75 -1.60
N SER A 51 11.70 0.68 -2.81
CA SER A 51 12.30 1.85 -3.46
C SER A 51 11.28 2.96 -3.80
N VAL A 52 10.00 2.60 -3.89
CA VAL A 52 8.92 3.56 -4.18
C VAL A 52 8.79 4.67 -3.12
N ARG A 53 9.29 4.45 -1.91
CA ARG A 53 9.27 5.46 -0.83
C ARG A 53 9.90 6.79 -1.27
N ASP A 54 10.87 6.74 -2.18
CA ASP A 54 11.58 7.93 -2.65
C ASP A 54 10.72 8.81 -3.57
N ILE A 55 9.69 8.24 -4.19
CA ILE A 55 8.83 8.92 -5.17
C ILE A 55 7.41 9.17 -4.67
N LEU A 56 7.06 8.68 -3.46
CA LEU A 56 5.70 8.87 -2.91
C LEU A 56 5.36 10.35 -2.82
N PRO A 57 4.13 10.76 -3.24
CA PRO A 57 3.65 12.12 -3.08
C PRO A 57 3.45 12.48 -1.60
N SER A 58 3.27 13.76 -1.30
CA SER A 58 2.81 14.21 0.00
C SER A 58 1.29 14.15 0.09
N ILE A 59 0.77 13.92 1.28
CA ILE A 59 -0.67 14.04 1.61
C ILE A 59 -0.86 15.11 2.67
N THR A 60 -1.98 15.81 2.61
CA THR A 60 -2.39 16.75 3.65
C THR A 60 -3.16 16.02 4.74
N ARG A 61 -2.82 16.25 6.02
CA ARG A 61 -3.56 15.72 7.15
C ARG A 61 -3.86 16.79 8.19
N ILE A 62 -4.83 16.55 9.07
CA ILE A 62 -5.03 17.36 10.27
C ILE A 62 -3.75 17.34 11.09
N LYS A 63 -3.30 18.50 11.56
CA LYS A 63 -2.02 18.66 12.25
C LYS A 63 -1.91 17.74 13.47
N GLY A 64 -0.86 16.92 13.50
CA GLY A 64 -0.61 15.97 14.59
C GLY A 64 -1.49 14.71 14.59
N CYS A 65 -2.42 14.55 13.67
CA CYS A 65 -3.28 13.36 13.61
C CYS A 65 -2.50 12.11 13.25
N ILE A 66 -2.42 11.15 14.16
CA ILE A 66 -1.72 9.88 13.94
C ILE A 66 -2.48 8.91 13.00
N TYR A 67 -3.78 9.14 12.78
CA TYR A 67 -4.61 8.40 11.81
C TYR A 67 -4.59 9.01 10.41
N ASN A 68 -3.82 10.07 10.18
CA ASN A 68 -3.72 10.77 8.90
C ASN A 68 -5.06 11.24 8.31
N CYS A 69 -5.98 11.71 9.16
CA CYS A 69 -7.28 12.25 8.74
C CYS A 69 -7.12 13.33 7.68
N ASP A 70 -7.92 13.25 6.63
CA ASP A 70 -8.12 14.34 5.69
C ASP A 70 -8.84 15.48 6.39
N PRO A 71 -8.38 16.76 6.29
CA PRO A 71 -9.10 17.90 6.87
C PRO A 71 -10.54 18.05 6.35
N GLY A 72 -10.81 17.63 5.12
CA GLY A 72 -12.16 17.66 4.52
C GLY A 72 -13.04 16.46 4.87
N ASN A 73 -12.46 15.37 5.39
CA ASN A 73 -13.19 14.14 5.73
C ASN A 73 -12.51 13.42 6.92
N PRO A 74 -12.63 13.95 8.15
CA PRO A 74 -12.04 13.34 9.33
C PRO A 74 -12.78 12.04 9.69
N HIS A 75 -12.02 10.96 10.00
CA HIS A 75 -12.58 9.64 10.24
C HIS A 75 -12.19 9.03 11.60
N CYS A 76 -11.12 9.52 12.22
CA CYS A 76 -10.63 8.93 13.46
C CYS A 76 -11.49 9.32 14.68
N PRO A 77 -11.41 8.55 15.77
CA PRO A 77 -12.15 8.82 16.99
C PRO A 77 -11.98 10.24 17.54
N GLU A 78 -10.80 10.82 17.39
CA GLU A 78 -10.50 12.17 17.93
C GLU A 78 -11.07 13.30 17.06
N HIS A 79 -11.23 13.11 15.74
CA HIS A 79 -11.56 14.20 14.82
C HIS A 79 -12.90 14.05 14.09
N ARG A 80 -13.50 12.85 14.02
CA ARG A 80 -14.74 12.60 13.26
C ARG A 80 -15.96 13.38 13.74
N HIS A 81 -15.92 13.88 14.99
CA HIS A 81 -17.02 14.65 15.60
C HIS A 81 -16.80 16.16 15.54
N LEU A 82 -15.62 16.61 15.09
CA LEU A 82 -15.28 18.01 15.03
C LEU A 82 -15.93 18.70 13.83
N SER A 83 -16.35 19.95 14.04
CA SER A 83 -16.83 20.84 12.99
C SER A 83 -15.67 21.31 12.08
N THR A 84 -16.00 21.78 10.89
CA THR A 84 -15.01 22.35 9.96
C THR A 84 -14.25 23.53 10.56
N GLU A 85 -14.90 24.32 11.45
CA GLU A 85 -14.30 25.46 12.13
C GLU A 85 -13.27 25.01 13.16
N GLU A 86 -13.56 23.97 13.94
CA GLU A 86 -12.63 23.39 14.91
C GLU A 86 -11.43 22.75 14.21
N ILE A 87 -11.64 22.02 13.10
CA ILE A 87 -10.56 21.46 12.30
C ILE A 87 -9.68 22.58 11.71
N THR A 88 -10.29 23.67 11.23
CA THR A 88 -9.56 24.83 10.72
C THR A 88 -8.71 25.48 11.82
N ALA A 89 -9.22 25.53 13.05
CA ALA A 89 -8.48 26.05 14.21
C ALA A 89 -7.29 25.16 14.60
N ILE A 90 -7.39 23.83 14.47
CA ILE A 90 -6.28 22.89 14.66
C ILE A 90 -5.24 23.08 13.55
N GLY A 91 -5.70 23.30 12.30
CA GLY A 91 -4.89 23.43 11.11
C GLY A 91 -4.49 22.07 10.51
N TRP A 92 -3.71 22.13 9.48
CA TRP A 92 -3.23 20.95 8.73
C TRP A 92 -1.74 21.04 8.44
N GLU A 93 -1.16 19.89 8.07
CA GLU A 93 0.23 19.76 7.68
C GLU A 93 0.38 18.80 6.49
N GLU A 94 1.45 18.98 5.72
CA GLU A 94 1.84 18.03 4.68
C GLU A 94 2.82 17.01 5.23
N ILE A 95 2.56 15.73 4.97
CA ILE A 95 3.45 14.63 5.31
C ILE A 95 3.71 13.78 4.07
N PRO A 96 4.83 13.07 3.95
CA PRO A 96 5.00 12.03 2.95
C PRO A 96 3.88 10.98 3.08
N MET A 97 3.34 10.51 1.96
CA MET A 97 2.38 9.42 1.95
C MET A 97 2.89 8.24 2.80
N PRO A 98 2.12 7.72 3.75
CA PRO A 98 2.57 6.65 4.64
C PRO A 98 2.95 5.40 3.85
N PHE A 99 4.09 4.80 4.21
CA PHE A 99 4.52 3.49 3.74
C PHE A 99 5.05 2.70 4.94
N LEU A 100 4.20 1.85 5.50
CA LEU A 100 4.51 1.07 6.68
C LEU A 100 4.67 -0.41 6.32
N GLU A 101 5.47 -1.14 7.11
CA GLU A 101 5.73 -2.56 6.88
C GLU A 101 5.23 -3.39 8.05
N ILE A 102 4.52 -4.47 7.75
CA ILE A 102 4.15 -5.50 8.72
C ILE A 102 5.16 -6.64 8.61
N SER A 103 5.83 -6.94 9.71
CA SER A 103 6.71 -8.10 9.82
C SER A 103 5.86 -9.38 9.97
N HIS A 104 6.35 -10.51 9.44
CA HIS A 104 5.73 -11.83 9.66
C HIS A 104 5.66 -12.24 11.13
N SER A 105 6.44 -11.60 12.02
CA SER A 105 6.41 -11.79 13.48
C SER A 105 5.62 -10.71 14.23
N ALA A 106 4.85 -9.87 13.54
CA ALA A 106 4.05 -8.83 14.16
C ALA A 106 2.94 -9.44 15.03
N LYS A 107 2.54 -8.69 16.07
CA LYS A 107 1.41 -9.05 16.93
C LYS A 107 0.16 -8.28 16.49
N VAL A 108 -1.02 -8.84 16.74
CA VAL A 108 -2.33 -8.25 16.41
C VAL A 108 -2.43 -6.82 16.93
N GLY A 109 -2.12 -6.56 18.21
CA GLY A 109 -2.17 -5.21 18.78
C GLY A 109 -1.21 -4.20 18.13
N THR A 110 -0.08 -4.66 17.56
CA THR A 110 0.81 -3.78 16.78
C THR A 110 0.21 -3.45 15.41
N VAL A 111 -0.55 -4.36 14.83
CA VAL A 111 -1.12 -4.23 13.49
C VAL A 111 -2.44 -3.44 13.51
N ALA A 112 -3.39 -3.87 14.33
CA ALA A 112 -4.72 -3.25 14.44
C ALA A 112 -4.74 -2.05 15.38
N GLY A 113 -4.08 -2.18 16.52
CA GLY A 113 -4.08 -1.22 17.62
C GLY A 113 -4.26 -1.89 18.97
N SER A 114 -4.13 -1.11 20.01
CA SER A 114 -4.28 -1.56 21.39
C SER A 114 -4.82 -0.42 22.27
N ILE A 115 -5.09 -0.73 23.51
CA ILE A 115 -5.59 0.27 24.48
C ILE A 115 -4.44 1.15 24.97
N ASP A 116 -4.67 2.46 25.03
CA ASP A 116 -3.80 3.42 25.71
C ASP A 116 -4.08 3.37 27.22
N LEU A 117 -3.29 2.61 27.95
CA LEU A 117 -3.42 2.47 29.39
C LEU A 117 -3.30 3.80 30.16
N ALA A 118 -2.56 4.78 29.61
CA ALA A 118 -2.41 6.09 30.22
C ALA A 118 -3.71 6.91 30.15
N ARG A 119 -4.59 6.62 29.19
CA ARG A 119 -5.89 7.31 29.01
C ARG A 119 -7.08 6.53 29.58
N LEU A 120 -6.87 5.35 30.15
CA LEU A 120 -7.95 4.58 30.80
C LEU A 120 -8.68 5.32 31.93
N THR A 121 -8.10 6.41 32.46
CA THR A 121 -8.72 7.26 33.48
C THR A 121 -9.72 8.26 32.91
N ASP A 122 -9.76 8.45 31.59
CA ASP A 122 -10.72 9.34 30.93
C ASP A 122 -11.95 8.55 30.46
N ILE A 123 -12.90 8.38 31.39
CA ILE A 123 -14.16 7.65 31.15
C ILE A 123 -15.07 8.41 30.17
N SER A 124 -14.85 9.72 29.96
CA SER A 124 -15.70 10.58 29.14
C SER A 124 -15.55 10.32 27.63
N ASN A 125 -14.43 9.74 27.20
CA ASN A 125 -14.18 9.41 25.78
C ASN A 125 -13.45 8.09 25.62
N PRO A 126 -14.15 6.93 25.68
CA PRO A 126 -13.51 5.61 25.58
C PRO A 126 -12.80 5.35 24.25
N GLU A 127 -13.17 6.04 23.17
CA GLU A 127 -12.52 5.92 21.87
C GLU A 127 -11.12 6.55 21.82
N ALA A 128 -10.88 7.60 22.64
CA ALA A 128 -9.58 8.22 22.81
C ALA A 128 -8.56 7.33 23.57
N GLN A 129 -9.03 6.20 24.12
CA GLN A 129 -8.20 5.25 24.85
C GLN A 129 -7.44 4.29 23.92
N LEU A 130 -7.62 4.38 22.63
CA LEU A 130 -6.98 3.51 21.65
C LEU A 130 -5.65 4.07 21.14
N LEU A 131 -4.65 3.20 21.07
CA LEU A 131 -3.41 3.43 20.33
C LEU A 131 -3.54 2.82 18.93
N PRO A 132 -3.47 3.61 17.85
CA PRO A 132 -3.60 3.07 16.52
C PRO A 132 -2.44 2.14 16.19
N GLY A 133 -2.74 0.98 15.63
CA GLY A 133 -1.74 0.06 15.06
C GLY A 133 -1.20 0.58 13.72
N LEU A 134 -0.39 -0.26 13.07
CA LEU A 134 0.24 0.07 11.80
C LEU A 134 -0.77 0.36 10.68
N ILE A 135 -1.89 -0.39 10.63
CA ILE A 135 -2.88 -0.21 9.56
C ILE A 135 -3.61 1.14 9.68
N PRO A 136 -4.18 1.53 10.84
CA PRO A 136 -4.74 2.87 10.99
C PRO A 136 -3.74 4.00 10.73
N GLN A 137 -2.48 3.83 11.15
CA GLN A 137 -1.41 4.81 10.88
C GLN A 137 -1.02 4.90 9.40
N ALA A 138 -1.30 3.86 8.61
CA ALA A 138 -1.06 3.85 7.18
C ALA A 138 -2.23 4.41 6.36
N HIS A 139 -3.29 4.90 7.00
CA HIS A 139 -4.45 5.46 6.28
C HIS A 139 -4.02 6.46 5.21
N ARG A 140 -4.61 6.37 4.01
CA ARG A 140 -4.27 7.09 2.78
C ARG A 140 -2.85 6.80 2.28
N GLY A 141 -2.34 5.60 2.58
CA GLY A 141 -0.99 5.16 2.22
C GLY A 141 -0.91 3.68 1.87
N ILE A 142 0.22 3.10 2.17
CA ILE A 142 0.58 1.73 1.77
C ILE A 142 1.02 0.93 2.99
N ILE A 143 0.50 -0.29 3.11
CA ILE A 143 1.01 -1.34 3.99
C ILE A 143 1.75 -2.36 3.12
N PHE A 144 3.00 -2.62 3.44
CA PHE A 144 3.80 -3.62 2.76
C PHE A 144 4.07 -4.83 3.67
N ILE A 145 3.84 -6.02 3.14
CA ILE A 145 4.05 -7.30 3.82
C ILE A 145 5.02 -8.13 2.98
N ASP A 146 6.22 -8.33 3.50
CA ASP A 146 7.18 -9.23 2.87
C ASP A 146 6.92 -10.65 3.38
N GLU A 147 7.03 -11.66 2.52
CA GLU A 147 6.74 -13.07 2.81
C GLU A 147 5.31 -13.29 3.37
N ILE A 148 4.30 -12.75 2.66
CA ILE A 148 2.87 -12.84 3.08
C ILE A 148 2.40 -14.28 3.31
N ASN A 149 2.93 -15.24 2.56
CA ASN A 149 2.64 -16.66 2.72
C ASN A 149 3.01 -17.16 4.12
N ARG A 150 4.14 -16.73 4.68
CA ARG A 150 4.52 -17.06 6.07
C ARG A 150 3.63 -16.38 7.09
N LEU A 151 3.28 -15.11 6.88
CA LEU A 151 2.34 -14.42 7.76
C LEU A 151 0.98 -15.14 7.77
N ALA A 152 0.48 -15.55 6.61
CA ALA A 152 -0.80 -16.24 6.47
C ALA A 152 -0.83 -17.59 7.16
N ASP A 153 0.29 -18.30 7.21
CA ASP A 153 0.45 -19.58 7.90
C ASP A 153 0.58 -19.40 9.42
N THR A 154 1.40 -18.43 9.87
CA THR A 154 1.75 -18.30 11.30
C THR A 154 0.84 -17.40 12.11
N SER A 155 0.07 -16.51 11.46
CA SER A 155 -0.73 -15.46 12.13
C SER A 155 -2.11 -15.30 11.48
N PRO A 156 -3.01 -16.29 11.65
CA PRO A 156 -4.34 -16.28 11.04
C PRO A 156 -5.17 -15.05 11.48
N GLU A 157 -5.03 -14.56 12.71
CA GLU A 157 -5.76 -13.38 13.19
C GLU A 157 -5.37 -12.11 12.42
N ILE A 158 -4.08 -11.93 12.10
CA ILE A 158 -3.63 -10.79 11.28
C ILE A 158 -4.17 -10.94 9.84
N THR A 159 -4.23 -12.17 9.34
CA THR A 159 -4.80 -12.46 8.03
C THR A 159 -6.28 -12.08 7.96
N ASP A 160 -7.04 -12.38 9.01
CA ASP A 160 -8.47 -12.02 9.09
C ASP A 160 -8.65 -10.48 9.14
N ILE A 161 -7.82 -9.75 9.87
CA ILE A 161 -7.79 -8.28 9.83
C ILE A 161 -7.50 -7.76 8.41
N LEU A 162 -6.55 -8.37 7.70
CA LEU A 162 -6.26 -7.98 6.32
C LEU A 162 -7.45 -8.25 5.38
N LEU A 163 -8.21 -9.32 5.61
CA LEU A 163 -9.43 -9.59 4.85
C LEU A 163 -10.48 -8.48 5.03
N ASP A 164 -10.64 -7.94 6.24
CA ASP A 164 -11.58 -6.84 6.52
C ASP A 164 -11.10 -5.53 5.88
N VAL A 165 -9.81 -5.23 6.00
CA VAL A 165 -9.18 -4.05 5.38
C VAL A 165 -9.29 -4.07 3.86
N MET A 166 -9.12 -5.25 3.23
CA MET A 166 -9.16 -5.42 1.78
C MET A 166 -10.57 -5.76 1.25
N GLY A 167 -11.51 -6.00 2.16
CA GLY A 167 -12.85 -6.50 1.84
C GLY A 167 -13.72 -5.50 1.11
N ASN A 168 -13.86 -4.34 1.68
CA ASN A 168 -14.68 -3.23 1.20
C ASN A 168 -13.78 -2.02 0.84
N LYS A 169 -14.36 -1.06 0.15
CA LYS A 169 -13.70 0.24 -0.12
C LYS A 169 -14.64 1.35 0.37
N PRO A 170 -14.34 2.00 1.49
CA PRO A 170 -13.18 1.82 2.39
C PRO A 170 -13.23 0.50 3.19
N GLY A 171 -12.05 0.03 3.59
CA GLY A 171 -11.91 -1.06 4.54
C GLY A 171 -12.13 -0.60 5.98
N HIS A 172 -12.19 -1.54 6.91
CA HIS A 172 -12.32 -1.21 8.33
C HIS A 172 -11.54 -2.17 9.22
N ILE A 173 -11.23 -1.68 10.40
CA ILE A 173 -10.65 -2.46 11.48
C ILE A 173 -11.58 -2.37 12.66
N GLN A 174 -11.87 -3.52 13.25
CA GLN A 174 -12.60 -3.63 14.50
C GLN A 174 -11.62 -3.98 15.62
N ILE A 175 -11.65 -3.20 16.68
CA ILE A 175 -10.85 -3.45 17.90
C ILE A 175 -11.82 -3.78 19.02
N GLU A 176 -11.72 -5.00 19.52
CA GLU A 176 -12.52 -5.51 20.62
C GLU A 176 -11.62 -5.83 21.81
N GLU A 177 -11.93 -5.28 22.95
CA GLU A 177 -11.27 -5.58 24.22
C GLU A 177 -12.29 -5.86 25.31
N ALA A 178 -11.98 -6.84 26.15
CA ALA A 178 -12.89 -7.25 27.23
C ALA A 178 -13.24 -6.08 28.15
N GLY A 179 -14.53 -5.74 28.25
CA GLY A 179 -15.03 -4.69 29.12
C GLY A 179 -15.07 -3.29 28.47
N LEU A 180 -14.70 -3.15 27.20
CA LEU A 180 -14.82 -1.90 26.45
C LEU A 180 -15.78 -2.07 25.25
N PRO A 181 -16.43 -0.97 24.79
CA PRO A 181 -17.16 -1.00 23.53
C PRO A 181 -16.22 -1.32 22.37
N ALA A 182 -16.71 -2.12 21.42
CA ALA A 182 -15.99 -2.35 20.16
C ALA A 182 -15.84 -1.03 19.40
N VAL A 183 -14.63 -0.76 18.91
CA VAL A 183 -14.34 0.44 18.11
C VAL A 183 -14.05 0.04 16.70
N GLU A 184 -14.82 0.60 15.77
CA GLU A 184 -14.63 0.45 14.34
C GLU A 184 -13.95 1.71 13.78
N ILE A 185 -12.87 1.48 12.98
CA ILE A 185 -12.07 2.53 12.33
C ILE A 185 -12.06 2.25 10.85
N GLU A 186 -12.57 3.19 10.06
CA GLU A 186 -12.48 3.17 8.62
C GLU A 186 -11.05 3.42 8.16
N VAL A 187 -10.56 2.62 7.20
CA VAL A 187 -9.21 2.77 6.66
C VAL A 187 -9.20 2.68 5.14
N GLN A 188 -8.45 3.58 4.52
CA GLN A 188 -8.19 3.58 3.08
C GLN A 188 -6.70 3.33 2.88
N VAL A 189 -6.33 2.08 2.62
CA VAL A 189 -4.93 1.68 2.51
C VAL A 189 -4.75 0.67 1.38
N SER A 190 -3.68 0.83 0.58
CA SER A 190 -3.26 -0.21 -0.35
C SER A 190 -2.41 -1.25 0.39
N VAL A 191 -2.81 -2.50 0.33
CA VAL A 191 -2.03 -3.62 0.88
C VAL A 191 -1.16 -4.17 -0.25
N TRP A 192 0.15 -4.15 -0.01
CA TRP A 192 1.16 -4.72 -0.90
C TRP A 192 1.76 -5.95 -0.27
N ALA A 193 1.89 -7.01 -1.02
CA ALA A 193 2.47 -8.26 -0.57
C ALA A 193 3.55 -8.76 -1.52
N ALA A 194 4.57 -9.41 -0.96
CA ALA A 194 5.53 -10.19 -1.72
C ALA A 194 5.55 -11.63 -1.20
N SER A 195 5.64 -12.60 -2.12
CA SER A 195 5.73 -14.02 -1.77
C SER A 195 6.72 -14.77 -2.65
N ASN A 196 7.16 -15.91 -2.16
CA ASN A 196 7.98 -16.89 -2.86
C ASN A 196 7.18 -18.20 -2.90
N PRO A 197 6.45 -18.50 -3.99
CA PRO A 197 5.57 -19.67 -4.06
C PRO A 197 6.32 -21.00 -3.97
N ASP A 198 7.62 -21.02 -4.28
CA ASP A 198 8.46 -22.23 -4.27
C ASP A 198 9.08 -22.54 -2.89
N GLU A 199 8.82 -21.71 -1.87
CA GLU A 199 9.33 -21.91 -0.51
C GLU A 199 8.20 -22.25 0.46
N GLU A 200 8.52 -23.03 1.51
CA GLU A 200 7.58 -23.29 2.62
C GLU A 200 7.07 -21.97 3.23
N PRO A 201 5.78 -21.85 3.50
CA PRO A 201 4.74 -22.91 3.48
C PRO A 201 4.06 -23.14 2.12
N GLY A 202 4.51 -22.52 1.04
CA GLY A 202 3.94 -22.66 -0.30
C GLY A 202 3.23 -21.42 -0.81
N PRO A 203 2.51 -21.52 -1.94
CA PRO A 203 1.82 -20.38 -2.54
C PRO A 203 0.65 -19.89 -1.67
N LEU A 204 0.40 -18.58 -1.65
CA LEU A 204 -0.64 -17.96 -0.82
C LEU A 204 -2.04 -18.52 -1.12
N GLU A 205 -2.33 -18.84 -2.37
CA GLU A 205 -3.62 -19.40 -2.78
C GLU A 205 -3.94 -20.75 -2.11
N GLU A 206 -2.92 -21.58 -1.85
CA GLU A 206 -3.09 -22.87 -1.16
C GLU A 206 -3.23 -22.70 0.35
N ILE A 207 -2.59 -21.68 0.94
CA ILE A 207 -2.60 -21.41 2.39
C ILE A 207 -3.88 -20.67 2.78
N ARG A 208 -4.21 -19.60 2.05
CA ARG A 208 -5.33 -18.68 2.32
C ARG A 208 -5.91 -18.12 1.02
N ARG A 209 -6.67 -18.93 0.30
CA ARG A 209 -7.31 -18.53 -0.97
C ARG A 209 -8.10 -17.24 -0.85
N GLN A 210 -8.87 -17.07 0.24
CA GLN A 210 -9.67 -15.86 0.47
C GLN A 210 -8.82 -14.57 0.51
N LEU A 211 -7.60 -14.63 1.05
CA LEU A 211 -6.69 -13.49 1.05
C LEU A 211 -6.08 -13.27 -0.34
N SER A 212 -5.69 -14.34 -1.04
CA SER A 212 -5.20 -14.26 -2.42
C SER A 212 -6.22 -13.59 -3.35
N ASP A 213 -7.49 -13.94 -3.22
CA ASP A 213 -8.60 -13.37 -4.02
C ASP A 213 -8.88 -11.88 -3.74
N ARG A 214 -8.27 -11.29 -2.70
CA ARG A 214 -8.42 -9.87 -2.37
C ARG A 214 -7.42 -8.96 -3.08
N PHE A 215 -6.37 -9.51 -3.66
CA PHE A 215 -5.41 -8.71 -4.43
C PHE A 215 -5.97 -8.36 -5.80
N ASP A 216 -6.05 -7.06 -6.08
CA ASP A 216 -6.57 -6.51 -7.35
C ASP A 216 -5.54 -6.67 -8.48
N LEU A 217 -4.25 -6.57 -8.14
CA LEU A 217 -3.10 -6.70 -9.05
C LEU A 217 -2.20 -7.84 -8.60
N VAL A 218 -2.08 -8.88 -9.40
CA VAL A 218 -1.14 -9.98 -9.18
C VAL A 218 -0.07 -9.93 -10.25
N CYS A 219 1.20 -9.91 -9.84
CA CYS A 219 2.33 -9.76 -10.74
C CYS A 219 3.39 -10.82 -10.49
N PHE A 220 3.75 -11.55 -11.54
CA PHE A 220 4.86 -12.51 -11.50
C PHE A 220 6.15 -11.83 -11.90
N MET A 221 7.14 -11.89 -11.02
CA MET A 221 8.46 -11.33 -11.28
C MET A 221 9.42 -12.39 -11.83
N GLY A 222 9.92 -12.14 -13.06
CA GLY A 222 10.91 -12.97 -13.72
C GLY A 222 12.35 -12.59 -13.37
N ARG A 223 13.29 -13.44 -13.80
CA ARG A 223 14.74 -13.18 -13.71
C ARG A 223 15.20 -12.33 -14.89
N PRO A 224 16.32 -11.58 -14.74
CA PRO A 224 17.01 -11.03 -15.89
C PRO A 224 17.44 -12.17 -16.84
N ASP A 225 17.25 -11.95 -18.14
CA ASP A 225 17.45 -12.94 -19.20
C ASP A 225 18.66 -12.63 -20.09
N SER A 226 19.39 -11.52 -19.82
CA SER A 226 20.58 -11.15 -20.58
C SER A 226 21.78 -10.83 -19.69
N VAL A 227 22.98 -11.13 -20.20
CA VAL A 227 24.24 -10.85 -19.51
C VAL A 227 24.42 -9.35 -19.29
N GLU A 228 24.02 -8.53 -20.26
CA GLU A 228 24.10 -7.07 -20.22
C GLU A 228 23.24 -6.50 -19.10
N THR A 229 22.02 -7.00 -18.92
CA THR A 229 21.10 -6.61 -17.83
C THR A 229 21.70 -6.96 -16.46
N VAL A 230 22.23 -8.18 -16.32
CA VAL A 230 22.88 -8.62 -15.07
C VAL A 230 24.12 -7.76 -14.77
N ALA A 231 24.92 -7.44 -15.78
CA ALA A 231 26.11 -6.60 -15.62
C ALA A 231 25.74 -5.17 -15.16
N ARG A 232 24.66 -4.58 -15.70
CA ARG A 232 24.14 -3.27 -15.25
C ARG A 232 23.67 -3.32 -13.80
N ILE A 233 22.88 -4.33 -13.43
CA ILE A 233 22.42 -4.51 -12.03
C ILE A 233 23.61 -4.62 -11.07
N LEU A 234 24.67 -5.34 -11.45
CA LEU A 234 25.88 -5.46 -10.63
C LEU A 234 26.63 -4.12 -10.52
N ALA A 235 26.72 -3.36 -11.61
CA ALA A 235 27.36 -2.04 -11.61
C ALA A 235 26.61 -1.05 -10.69
N ASP A 236 25.28 -0.99 -10.79
CA ASP A 236 24.42 -0.12 -9.97
C ASP A 236 24.48 -0.47 -8.48
N ASN A 237 24.47 -1.76 -8.14
CA ASN A 237 24.64 -2.22 -6.77
C ASN A 237 26.02 -1.84 -6.19
N SER A 238 27.07 -1.93 -6.99
CA SER A 238 28.43 -1.54 -6.60
C SER A 238 28.53 -0.04 -6.34
N TYR A 239 27.92 0.76 -7.21
CA TYR A 239 27.88 2.22 -7.07
C TYR A 239 27.06 2.65 -5.85
N ALA A 240 25.87 2.08 -5.67
CA ALA A 240 25.01 2.35 -4.52
C ALA A 240 25.68 1.96 -3.18
N CYS A 241 26.50 0.91 -3.15
CA CYS A 241 27.25 0.51 -1.98
C CYS A 241 28.37 1.53 -1.66
N ARG A 242 29.10 2.02 -2.67
CA ARG A 242 30.14 3.04 -2.52
C ARG A 242 29.57 4.37 -2.04
N VAL A 243 28.47 4.84 -2.64
CA VAL A 243 27.80 6.08 -2.26
C VAL A 243 27.27 6.03 -0.82
N ARG A 244 26.73 4.89 -0.37
CA ARG A 244 26.30 4.72 1.03
C ARG A 244 27.46 4.81 2.01
N ASN A 245 28.62 4.28 1.68
CA ASN A 245 29.79 4.36 2.54
C ASN A 245 30.33 5.79 2.62
N THR A 246 30.29 6.55 1.52
CA THR A 246 30.65 7.99 1.51
C THR A 246 29.57 8.85 2.19
N ALA A 247 28.29 8.58 2.01
CA ALA A 247 27.20 9.33 2.63
C ALA A 247 27.10 9.11 4.16
N ARG A 248 27.59 7.99 4.70
CA ARG A 248 27.75 7.82 6.16
C ARG A 248 28.74 8.80 6.77
N TYR A 249 29.69 9.32 5.99
CA TYR A 249 30.68 10.31 6.40
C TYR A 249 30.31 11.74 5.99
N SER A 250 29.40 11.93 5.04
CA SER A 250 28.87 13.25 4.68
C SER A 250 27.36 13.27 4.96
N LYS A 251 26.88 14.28 5.70
CA LYS A 251 25.46 14.53 6.00
C LYS A 251 24.65 14.98 4.75
N THR A 252 25.14 14.76 3.55
CA THR A 252 24.45 15.13 2.31
C THR A 252 23.32 14.13 2.03
N LYS A 253 22.08 14.60 2.14
CA LYS A 253 20.91 13.90 1.63
C LYS A 253 21.09 13.71 0.12
N ILE A 254 20.92 12.47 -0.38
CA ILE A 254 20.82 12.21 -1.82
C ILE A 254 19.65 13.07 -2.32
N PRO A 255 19.81 13.88 -3.38
CA PRO A 255 18.70 14.65 -3.95
C PRO A 255 17.56 13.69 -4.32
N VAL A 256 16.38 13.93 -3.79
CA VAL A 256 15.17 13.22 -4.23
C VAL A 256 14.85 13.76 -5.61
N ASP A 257 14.68 12.87 -6.57
CA ASP A 257 14.24 13.28 -7.92
C ASP A 257 12.76 13.66 -7.87
N ASP A 258 12.50 14.95 -7.70
CA ASP A 258 11.15 15.51 -7.65
C ASP A 258 10.39 15.38 -8.97
N SER A 259 11.06 15.04 -10.08
CA SER A 259 10.43 14.91 -11.40
C SER A 259 9.39 13.77 -11.41
N TYR A 260 9.69 12.66 -10.76
CA TYR A 260 8.74 11.55 -10.64
C TYR A 260 7.53 11.89 -9.77
N ARG A 261 7.72 12.63 -8.67
CA ARG A 261 6.61 13.12 -7.85
C ARG A 261 5.68 14.05 -8.63
N GLN A 262 6.25 15.00 -9.35
CA GLN A 262 5.49 15.92 -10.20
C GLN A 262 4.71 15.15 -11.28
N GLN A 263 5.33 14.13 -11.87
CA GLN A 263 4.67 13.27 -12.83
C GLN A 263 3.52 12.47 -12.21
N LEU A 264 3.69 11.92 -11.01
CA LEU A 264 2.62 11.22 -10.28
C LEU A 264 1.45 12.16 -9.98
N LEU A 265 1.71 13.38 -9.52
CA LEU A 265 0.67 14.39 -9.29
C LEU A 265 -0.07 14.77 -10.57
N LYS A 266 0.64 14.90 -11.69
CA LYS A 266 0.03 15.15 -13.00
C LYS A 266 -0.89 14.00 -13.41
N TRP A 267 -0.44 12.78 -13.28
CA TRP A 267 -1.25 11.58 -13.57
C TRP A 267 -2.46 11.47 -12.65
N ALA A 268 -2.32 11.79 -11.35
CA ALA A 268 -3.43 11.78 -10.41
C ALA A 268 -4.52 12.79 -10.80
N ASN A 269 -4.15 14.01 -11.22
CA ASN A 269 -5.10 14.99 -11.72
C ASN A 269 -5.79 14.54 -13.01
N GLN A 270 -5.06 13.88 -13.91
CA GLN A 270 -5.64 13.31 -15.13
C GLN A 270 -6.58 12.15 -14.82
N TYR A 271 -6.23 11.31 -13.84
CA TYR A 271 -7.06 10.18 -13.43
C TYR A 271 -8.43 10.61 -12.90
N GLN A 272 -8.50 11.72 -12.16
CA GLN A 272 -9.76 12.28 -11.69
C GLN A 272 -10.67 12.80 -12.81
N ALA A 273 -10.09 13.16 -13.96
CA ALA A 273 -10.82 13.71 -15.11
C ALA A 273 -11.19 12.68 -16.18
N ILE A 274 -10.56 11.49 -16.15
CA ILE A 274 -10.79 10.46 -17.16
C ILE A 274 -12.04 9.63 -16.84
N TYR A 275 -12.76 9.23 -17.87
CA TYR A 275 -13.92 8.33 -17.75
C TYR A 275 -13.81 7.11 -18.66
N MET A 276 -14.43 6.01 -18.26
CA MET A 276 -14.48 4.79 -19.06
C MET A 276 -15.60 4.88 -20.11
N PRO A 277 -15.30 4.86 -21.41
CA PRO A 277 -16.32 4.84 -22.47
C PRO A 277 -17.17 3.56 -22.44
N ASP A 278 -18.45 3.67 -22.83
CA ASP A 278 -19.40 2.55 -22.77
C ASP A 278 -18.98 1.33 -23.61
N PHE A 279 -18.31 1.54 -24.74
CA PHE A 279 -17.84 0.43 -25.57
C PHE A 279 -16.74 -0.38 -24.86
N LEU A 280 -15.87 0.26 -24.07
CA LEU A 280 -14.86 -0.43 -23.26
C LEU A 280 -15.48 -1.14 -22.06
N ARG A 281 -16.49 -0.55 -21.40
CA ARG A 281 -17.25 -1.26 -20.34
C ARG A 281 -17.89 -2.54 -20.89
N LYS A 282 -18.51 -2.46 -22.08
CA LYS A 282 -19.06 -3.63 -22.78
C LYS A 282 -18.00 -4.64 -23.15
N TYR A 283 -16.80 -4.19 -23.50
CA TYR A 283 -15.67 -5.07 -23.78
C TYR A 283 -15.21 -5.82 -22.52
N ILE A 284 -15.04 -5.12 -21.40
CA ILE A 284 -14.70 -5.72 -20.10
C ILE A 284 -15.77 -6.74 -19.69
N ALA A 285 -17.06 -6.41 -19.83
CA ALA A 285 -18.15 -7.33 -19.54
C ALA A 285 -18.10 -8.61 -20.42
N ARG A 286 -17.70 -8.47 -21.70
CA ARG A 286 -17.48 -9.64 -22.57
C ARG A 286 -16.30 -10.50 -22.11
N LEU A 287 -15.21 -9.89 -21.62
CA LEU A 287 -14.10 -10.64 -21.05
C LEU A 287 -14.56 -11.44 -19.83
N TYR A 288 -15.34 -10.83 -18.93
CA TYR A 288 -15.91 -11.49 -17.75
C TYR A 288 -16.67 -12.77 -18.14
N ILE A 289 -17.59 -12.67 -19.08
CA ILE A 289 -18.39 -13.81 -19.57
C ILE A 289 -17.53 -14.84 -20.31
N ARG A 290 -16.64 -14.36 -21.22
CA ARG A 290 -15.82 -15.24 -22.06
C ARG A 290 -14.84 -16.09 -21.26
N TYR A 291 -14.23 -15.50 -20.23
CA TYR A 291 -13.23 -16.18 -19.40
C TYR A 291 -13.81 -16.76 -18.12
N ASN A 292 -15.14 -16.68 -17.94
CA ASN A 292 -15.87 -17.17 -16.77
C ASN A 292 -15.22 -16.70 -15.45
N LEU A 293 -14.95 -15.39 -15.37
CA LEU A 293 -14.35 -14.82 -14.16
C LEU A 293 -15.34 -14.96 -13.00
N GLU A 294 -14.86 -15.41 -11.84
CA GLU A 294 -15.73 -15.71 -10.70
C GLU A 294 -16.15 -14.46 -9.92
N SER A 295 -15.35 -13.39 -9.96
CA SER A 295 -15.53 -12.22 -9.12
C SER A 295 -15.83 -10.94 -9.93
N ILE A 296 -16.86 -10.19 -9.50
CA ILE A 296 -17.13 -8.83 -10.00
C ILE A 296 -15.97 -7.90 -9.67
N ARG A 297 -15.30 -8.09 -8.53
CA ARG A 297 -14.09 -7.33 -8.14
C ARG A 297 -13.02 -7.38 -9.24
N ALA A 298 -12.86 -8.52 -9.92
CA ALA A 298 -11.89 -8.65 -11.00
C ALA A 298 -12.17 -7.68 -12.16
N ILE A 299 -13.43 -7.46 -12.52
CA ILE A 299 -13.78 -6.50 -13.59
C ILE A 299 -13.66 -5.04 -13.14
N GLU A 300 -13.91 -4.76 -11.87
CA GLU A 300 -13.67 -3.43 -11.27
C GLU A 300 -12.17 -3.11 -11.27
N ALA A 301 -11.33 -4.07 -10.86
CA ALA A 301 -9.88 -3.94 -10.91
C ALA A 301 -9.36 -3.76 -12.35
N ILE A 302 -9.88 -4.53 -13.32
CA ILE A 302 -9.54 -4.37 -14.75
C ILE A 302 -9.93 -2.97 -15.24
N GLN A 303 -11.12 -2.48 -14.90
CA GLN A 303 -11.57 -1.15 -15.29
C GLN A 303 -10.67 -0.07 -14.70
N GLN A 304 -10.37 -0.15 -13.42
CA GLN A 304 -9.52 0.81 -12.72
C GLN A 304 -8.09 0.79 -13.27
N ALA A 305 -7.51 -0.41 -13.46
CA ALA A 305 -6.17 -0.57 -14.03
C ALA A 305 -6.09 -0.02 -15.46
N ALA A 306 -7.14 -0.20 -16.28
CA ALA A 306 -7.19 0.35 -17.63
C ALA A 306 -7.20 1.89 -17.64
N LEU A 307 -7.95 2.53 -16.74
CA LEU A 307 -7.95 3.99 -16.59
C LEU A 307 -6.58 4.51 -16.12
N LEU A 308 -5.99 3.86 -15.11
CA LEU A 308 -4.65 4.21 -14.62
C LEU A 308 -3.60 4.04 -15.72
N GLN A 309 -3.67 2.96 -16.49
CA GLN A 309 -2.77 2.73 -17.62
C GLN A 309 -2.89 3.82 -18.67
N ALA A 310 -4.10 4.27 -18.97
CA ALA A 310 -4.35 5.31 -19.98
C ALA A 310 -3.75 6.67 -19.59
N VAL A 311 -3.71 7.01 -18.30
CA VAL A 311 -3.09 8.28 -17.86
C VAL A 311 -1.57 8.18 -17.71
N MET A 312 -1.02 6.96 -17.60
CA MET A 312 0.42 6.73 -17.50
C MET A 312 1.14 6.63 -18.85
N GLN A 313 0.40 6.57 -19.95
CA GLN A 313 0.91 6.61 -21.33
C GLN A 313 1.03 8.04 -21.84
#